data_38e243e320531a49dd6dfb17981e0081
#
_entry.id   38e243e320531a49dd6dfb17981e0081
#
_cell.length_a   1.000
_cell.length_b   1.000
_cell.length_c   1.000
_cell.angle_alpha   90.00
_cell.angle_beta   90.00
_cell.angle_gamma   90.00
#
_symmetry.space_group_name_H-M   'P 1'
#
loop_
_entity.id
_entity.type
_entity.pdbx_description
1 polymer ?
#
loop_
_entity_poly.entity_id
_entity_poly.type
_entity_poly.pdbx_seq_one_letter_code
_entity_poly.pdbx_strand_id
1 'polypeptide(L)'
;VTGDSLETLADAQDFEYERRFLVTEFPAHLRDAPTLIVQSYYLADEGYALRVRVQASGLDAALDADSTPMSVLADHRGEISMATVTVKGPAVGGTRYEAERGLDPEVALELVHRGGRAMVKTRYSVWAGGDGWSVDVFGGANHPLIIAECERSGPVTDLQVPAFCVTELTDDRRFSNESLASTPYGGWVSAYLAELAATGPRLRADFGTNARLLPD
;
A
#
# COMPACT_ATOMS: atom_id res chain seq x y z
N VAL A 1 20.51 35.62 -24.15
CA VAL A 1 20.39 34.19 -23.87
C VAL A 1 19.18 34.05 -23.00
N THR A 2 18.08 33.70 -23.63
CA THR A 2 16.73 33.50 -23.06
C THR A 2 16.77 32.35 -22.06
N GLY A 3 16.38 32.65 -20.81
CA GLY A 3 16.11 31.66 -19.81
C GLY A 3 14.91 30.82 -20.27
N ASP A 4 15.19 29.62 -20.69
CA ASP A 4 14.16 28.60 -20.93
C ASP A 4 13.74 28.06 -19.57
N SER A 5 12.49 28.30 -19.25
CA SER A 5 11.87 27.96 -17.98
C SER A 5 11.90 26.45 -17.81
N LEU A 6 12.46 26.00 -16.69
CA LEU A 6 12.22 24.65 -16.14
C LEU A 6 10.78 24.55 -15.60
N GLU A 7 9.82 25.11 -16.32
CA GLU A 7 8.42 24.84 -16.15
C GLU A 7 8.06 23.60 -16.95
N THR A 8 7.43 22.68 -16.28
CA THR A 8 6.80 21.48 -16.79
C THR A 8 7.69 20.24 -16.84
N LEU A 9 7.58 19.42 -15.83
CA LEU A 9 7.56 17.95 -16.03
C LEU A 9 6.97 17.21 -14.81
N ALA A 10 5.96 17.77 -14.14
CA ALA A 10 5.02 16.95 -13.42
C ALA A 10 3.84 16.70 -14.38
N ASP A 11 3.86 15.59 -15.09
CA ASP A 11 2.68 15.12 -15.81
C ASP A 11 1.56 14.90 -14.78
N ALA A 12 0.30 15.13 -15.17
CA ALA A 12 -0.87 14.81 -14.32
C ALA A 12 -0.89 13.34 -13.86
N GLN A 13 -0.06 12.48 -14.47
CA GLN A 13 0.21 11.10 -14.11
C GLN A 13 1.13 10.93 -12.89
N ASP A 14 1.81 12.00 -12.44
CA ASP A 14 2.71 11.96 -11.30
C ASP A 14 2.00 12.23 -9.95
N PHE A 15 0.66 12.27 -9.94
CA PHE A 15 -0.11 12.44 -8.72
C PHE A 15 -1.01 11.23 -8.46
N GLU A 16 -0.83 10.64 -7.28
CA GLU A 16 -1.62 9.55 -6.73
C GLU A 16 -2.77 10.12 -5.89
N TYR A 17 -4.00 9.65 -6.13
CA TYR A 17 -5.18 9.97 -5.35
C TYR A 17 -5.72 8.69 -4.77
N GLU A 18 -5.49 8.46 -3.46
CA GLU A 18 -5.85 7.22 -2.81
C GLU A 18 -6.64 7.43 -1.53
N ARG A 19 -7.50 6.46 -1.20
CA ARG A 19 -8.09 6.31 0.12
C ARG A 19 -7.84 4.92 0.64
N ARG A 20 -7.50 4.83 1.93
CA ARG A 20 -7.11 3.60 2.63
C ARG A 20 -8.07 3.24 3.74
N PHE A 21 -8.30 1.93 3.90
CA PHE A 21 -9.24 1.40 4.89
C PHE A 21 -8.66 0.19 5.60
N LEU A 22 -8.91 0.08 6.91
CA LEU A 22 -8.64 -1.13 7.67
C LEU A 22 -9.63 -2.23 7.25
N VAL A 23 -9.10 -3.42 7.06
CA VAL A 23 -9.85 -4.65 6.87
C VAL A 23 -9.51 -5.60 8.02
N THR A 24 -10.49 -6.14 8.72
CA THR A 24 -10.26 -7.12 9.79
C THR A 24 -10.39 -8.55 9.30
N GLU A 25 -11.22 -8.77 8.28
CA GLU A 25 -11.41 -10.05 7.63
C GLU A 25 -11.62 -9.84 6.12
N PHE A 26 -10.79 -10.46 5.30
CA PHE A 26 -10.89 -10.37 3.85
C PHE A 26 -11.47 -11.68 3.30
N PRO A 27 -12.68 -11.62 2.67
CA PRO A 27 -13.39 -12.83 2.23
C PRO A 27 -12.56 -13.65 1.23
N ALA A 28 -12.50 -14.97 1.45
CA ALA A 28 -11.69 -15.86 0.62
C ALA A 28 -12.13 -15.88 -0.87
N HIS A 29 -13.43 -15.72 -1.13
CA HIS A 29 -13.96 -15.69 -2.50
C HIS A 29 -13.60 -14.43 -3.30
N LEU A 30 -13.08 -13.38 -2.63
CA LEU A 30 -12.58 -12.15 -3.27
C LEU A 30 -11.06 -12.16 -3.49
N ARG A 31 -10.37 -13.23 -3.09
CA ARG A 31 -8.91 -13.36 -3.27
C ARG A 31 -8.58 -13.76 -4.69
N ASP A 32 -8.61 -12.79 -5.59
CA ASP A 32 -8.30 -12.97 -7.00
C ASP A 32 -7.03 -12.19 -7.40
N ALA A 33 -6.42 -12.62 -8.50
CA ALA A 33 -5.21 -12.02 -9.09
C ALA A 33 -4.12 -11.69 -8.06
N PRO A 34 -3.66 -12.67 -7.22
CA PRO A 34 -2.68 -12.42 -6.18
C PRO A 34 -1.34 -11.95 -6.76
N THR A 35 -0.69 -11.05 -6.05
CA THR A 35 0.68 -10.61 -6.36
C THR A 35 1.48 -10.54 -5.08
N LEU A 36 2.50 -11.38 -4.97
CA LEU A 36 3.48 -11.26 -3.90
C LEU A 36 4.32 -10.00 -4.13
N ILE A 37 4.48 -9.19 -3.09
CA ILE A 37 5.25 -7.95 -3.12
C ILE A 37 6.23 -7.95 -1.96
N VAL A 38 7.51 -7.74 -2.26
CA VAL A 38 8.52 -7.34 -1.28
C VAL A 38 9.02 -5.96 -1.68
N GLN A 39 9.04 -5.04 -0.72
CA GLN A 39 9.48 -3.67 -0.97
C GLN A 39 10.37 -3.16 0.15
N SER A 40 11.39 -2.39 -0.21
CA SER A 40 12.37 -1.83 0.71
C SER A 40 12.45 -0.31 0.58
N TYR A 41 12.47 0.37 1.72
CA TYR A 41 12.56 1.84 1.81
C TYR A 41 13.96 2.27 2.21
N TYR A 42 14.61 3.06 1.37
CA TYR A 42 15.96 3.63 1.59
C TYR A 42 15.89 5.02 2.19
N LEU A 43 14.83 5.75 1.85
CA LEU A 43 14.44 7.01 2.46
C LEU A 43 12.98 6.87 2.89
N ALA A 44 12.67 7.28 4.12
CA ALA A 44 11.32 7.42 4.65
C ALA A 44 11.38 8.48 5.76
N ASP A 45 11.26 9.75 5.36
CA ASP A 45 11.40 10.89 6.26
C ASP A 45 10.52 12.06 5.82
N GLU A 46 9.85 12.70 6.76
CA GLU A 46 8.95 13.85 6.56
C GLU A 46 7.94 13.70 5.41
N GLY A 47 7.54 12.46 5.09
CA GLY A 47 6.62 12.12 4.00
C GLY A 47 7.29 11.88 2.65
N TYR A 48 8.59 12.11 2.53
CA TYR A 48 9.37 11.68 1.38
C TYR A 48 9.73 10.21 1.49
N ALA A 49 9.71 9.50 0.36
CA ALA A 49 10.12 8.10 0.32
C ALA A 49 10.89 7.78 -0.98
N LEU A 50 11.91 6.94 -0.83
CA LEU A 50 12.57 6.23 -1.93
C LEU A 50 12.40 4.73 -1.68
N ARG A 51 11.72 4.05 -2.60
CA ARG A 51 11.35 2.64 -2.49
C ARG A 51 11.86 1.84 -3.69
N VAL A 52 12.35 0.65 -3.43
CA VAL A 52 12.51 -0.42 -4.43
C VAL A 52 11.50 -1.51 -4.12
N ARG A 53 10.77 -1.98 -5.15
CA ARG A 53 9.77 -3.04 -5.05
C ARG A 53 10.11 -4.15 -6.05
N VAL A 54 9.96 -5.39 -5.61
CA VAL A 54 9.98 -6.59 -6.46
C VAL A 54 8.67 -7.33 -6.32
N GLN A 55 8.19 -7.96 -7.40
CA GLN A 55 6.85 -8.54 -7.49
C GLN A 55 6.86 -9.88 -8.23
N ALA A 56 6.01 -10.80 -7.76
CA ALA A 56 5.64 -12.04 -8.45
C ALA A 56 4.13 -12.06 -8.66
N SER A 57 3.69 -11.84 -9.90
CA SER A 57 2.26 -11.86 -10.26
C SER A 57 1.73 -13.29 -10.32
N GLY A 58 0.49 -13.49 -9.86
CA GLY A 58 -0.16 -14.81 -9.82
C GLY A 58 0.28 -15.67 -8.63
N LEU A 59 1.12 -15.15 -7.73
CA LEU A 59 1.61 -15.88 -6.57
C LEU A 59 0.85 -15.48 -5.31
N ASP A 60 0.04 -16.40 -4.78
CA ASP A 60 -0.63 -16.30 -3.49
C ASP A 60 0.26 -16.92 -2.40
N ALA A 61 1.14 -16.10 -1.83
CA ALA A 61 1.96 -16.53 -0.71
C ALA A 61 1.13 -16.49 0.59
N ALA A 62 1.05 -17.61 1.29
CA ALA A 62 0.42 -17.70 2.61
C ALA A 62 1.33 -17.05 3.65
N LEU A 63 1.20 -15.74 3.81
CA LEU A 63 2.03 -14.94 4.72
C LEU A 63 1.49 -14.99 6.15
N ASP A 64 2.41 -15.14 7.11
CA ASP A 64 2.15 -15.13 8.55
C ASP A 64 3.15 -14.20 9.29
N ALA A 65 3.19 -14.29 10.62
CA ALA A 65 4.10 -13.48 11.44
C ALA A 65 5.58 -13.86 11.28
N ASP A 66 5.89 -15.10 10.86
CA ASP A 66 7.24 -15.59 10.66
C ASP A 66 7.77 -15.36 9.24
N SER A 67 6.91 -14.91 8.33
CA SER A 67 7.21 -14.62 6.92
C SER A 67 8.04 -13.33 6.80
N THR A 68 9.36 -13.45 7.05
CA THR A 68 10.24 -12.27 6.88
C THR A 68 10.42 -11.93 5.40
N PRO A 69 10.63 -10.65 5.03
CA PRO A 69 10.87 -10.26 3.63
C PRO A 69 12.01 -11.06 2.96
N MET A 70 13.08 -11.34 3.71
CA MET A 70 14.25 -12.06 3.18
C MET A 70 14.00 -13.56 3.03
N SER A 71 13.28 -14.22 3.95
CA SER A 71 12.92 -15.62 3.79
C SER A 71 11.99 -15.81 2.59
N VAL A 72 10.97 -14.96 2.46
CA VAL A 72 10.04 -15.00 1.33
C VAL A 72 10.75 -14.76 0.00
N LEU A 73 11.71 -13.82 -0.07
CA LEU A 73 12.51 -13.63 -1.28
C LEU A 73 13.42 -14.83 -1.60
N ALA A 74 13.96 -15.51 -0.58
CA ALA A 74 14.78 -16.70 -0.80
C ALA A 74 13.93 -17.83 -1.39
N ASP A 75 12.70 -18.01 -0.88
CA ASP A 75 11.80 -19.07 -1.30
C ASP A 75 11.21 -18.83 -2.70
N HIS A 76 11.01 -17.56 -3.07
CA HIS A 76 10.28 -17.16 -4.29
C HIS A 76 11.11 -16.34 -5.29
N ARG A 77 12.45 -16.40 -5.21
CA ARG A 77 13.33 -15.62 -6.08
C ARG A 77 13.05 -15.86 -7.57
N GLY A 78 12.76 -17.11 -7.94
CA GLY A 78 12.55 -17.52 -9.33
C GLY A 78 11.23 -17.02 -9.94
N GLU A 79 10.27 -16.63 -9.12
CA GLU A 79 8.95 -16.12 -9.53
C GLU A 79 8.94 -14.59 -9.66
N ILE A 80 9.96 -13.89 -9.16
CA ILE A 80 10.07 -12.43 -9.29
C ILE A 80 10.26 -12.07 -10.76
N SER A 81 9.29 -11.38 -11.33
CA SER A 81 9.25 -11.02 -12.75
C SER A 81 9.18 -9.51 -13.01
N MET A 82 8.86 -8.72 -11.99
CA MET A 82 8.74 -7.26 -12.10
C MET A 82 9.46 -6.57 -10.96
N ALA A 83 10.04 -5.42 -11.26
CA ALA A 83 10.60 -4.55 -10.24
C ALA A 83 10.48 -3.08 -10.62
N THR A 84 10.35 -2.22 -9.59
CA THR A 84 10.24 -0.77 -9.76
C THR A 84 11.04 -0.02 -8.70
N VAL A 85 11.49 1.18 -9.07
CA VAL A 85 11.93 2.21 -8.12
C VAL A 85 10.91 3.34 -8.11
N THR A 86 10.56 3.81 -6.91
CA THR A 86 9.55 4.84 -6.72
C THR A 86 10.09 5.95 -5.83
N VAL A 87 9.84 7.20 -6.23
CA VAL A 87 10.06 8.40 -5.39
C VAL A 87 8.69 8.97 -5.05
N LYS A 88 8.46 9.25 -3.76
CA LYS A 88 7.21 9.84 -3.28
C LYS A 88 7.48 11.13 -2.52
N GLY A 89 6.59 12.13 -2.71
CA GLY A 89 6.53 13.35 -1.91
C GLY A 89 5.58 13.21 -0.70
N PRO A 90 5.45 14.27 0.12
CA PRO A 90 4.50 14.28 1.22
C PRO A 90 3.05 14.18 0.74
N ALA A 91 2.22 13.39 1.45
CA ALA A 91 0.81 13.29 1.17
C ALA A 91 0.01 14.42 1.85
N VAL A 92 -0.96 15.00 1.13
CA VAL A 92 -1.92 15.98 1.66
C VAL A 92 -3.32 15.64 1.15
N GLY A 93 -4.25 15.34 2.06
CA GLY A 93 -5.64 15.07 1.70
C GLY A 93 -5.84 13.91 0.71
N GLY A 94 -5.07 12.82 0.85
CA GLY A 94 -5.13 11.66 -0.05
C GLY A 94 -4.46 11.88 -1.41
N THR A 95 -3.71 12.97 -1.58
CA THR A 95 -2.97 13.28 -2.81
C THR A 95 -1.48 13.41 -2.51
N ARG A 96 -0.63 12.79 -3.33
CA ARG A 96 0.83 12.94 -3.23
C ARG A 96 1.49 12.84 -4.59
N TYR A 97 2.66 13.47 -4.73
CA TYR A 97 3.54 13.24 -5.86
C TYR A 97 4.11 11.82 -5.80
N GLU A 98 4.05 11.08 -6.89
CA GLU A 98 4.67 9.78 -7.06
C GLU A 98 5.26 9.63 -8.47
N ALA A 99 6.54 9.32 -8.56
CA ALA A 99 7.21 8.96 -9.81
C ALA A 99 7.76 7.54 -9.70
N GLU A 100 7.33 6.65 -10.59
CA GLU A 100 7.75 5.25 -10.64
C GLU A 100 8.41 4.91 -11.98
N ARG A 101 9.48 4.08 -11.91
CA ARG A 101 10.21 3.57 -13.09
C ARG A 101 10.52 2.08 -12.90
N GLY A 102 10.44 1.34 -14.01
CA GLY A 102 10.86 -0.06 -14.03
C GLY A 102 12.35 -0.22 -13.74
N LEU A 103 12.69 -1.27 -13.03
CA LEU A 103 14.06 -1.74 -12.80
C LEU A 103 14.22 -3.16 -13.35
N ASP A 104 15.46 -3.54 -13.66
CA ASP A 104 15.83 -4.92 -13.86
C ASP A 104 15.59 -5.71 -12.54
N PRO A 105 14.85 -6.84 -12.56
CA PRO A 105 14.52 -7.60 -11.35
C PRO A 105 15.76 -8.09 -10.59
N GLU A 106 16.82 -8.53 -11.24
CA GLU A 106 18.04 -8.99 -10.57
C GLU A 106 18.76 -7.83 -9.87
N VAL A 107 18.80 -6.66 -10.49
CA VAL A 107 19.35 -5.44 -9.86
C VAL A 107 18.52 -5.03 -8.66
N ALA A 108 17.19 -5.09 -8.77
CA ALA A 108 16.28 -4.74 -7.69
C ALA A 108 16.38 -5.71 -6.50
N LEU A 109 16.48 -7.02 -6.77
CA LEU A 109 16.71 -8.06 -5.76
C LEU A 109 18.01 -7.81 -4.99
N GLU A 110 19.09 -7.46 -5.68
CA GLU A 110 20.37 -7.11 -5.06
C GLU A 110 20.25 -5.83 -4.21
N LEU A 111 19.51 -4.82 -4.66
CA LEU A 111 19.25 -3.62 -3.86
C LEU A 111 18.50 -3.99 -2.58
N VAL A 112 17.38 -4.72 -2.66
CA VAL A 112 16.60 -5.14 -1.49
C VAL A 112 17.45 -5.95 -0.51
N HIS A 113 18.33 -6.82 -1.01
CA HIS A 113 19.26 -7.63 -0.18
C HIS A 113 20.31 -6.79 0.55
N ARG A 114 20.75 -5.67 -0.05
CA ARG A 114 21.83 -4.82 0.48
C ARG A 114 21.39 -3.82 1.51
N GLY A 115 20.09 -3.57 1.67
CA GLY A 115 19.65 -2.63 2.69
C GLY A 115 18.23 -2.10 2.50
N GLY A 116 17.97 -1.05 3.29
CA GLY A 116 16.64 -0.48 3.44
C GLY A 116 15.80 -1.19 4.50
N ARG A 117 14.59 -0.66 4.73
CA ARG A 117 13.61 -1.25 5.65
C ARG A 117 12.60 -2.01 4.81
N ALA A 118 12.71 -3.33 4.83
CA ALA A 118 11.89 -4.19 3.98
C ALA A 118 10.60 -4.63 4.65
N MET A 119 9.55 -4.82 3.84
CA MET A 119 8.28 -5.41 4.23
C MET A 119 7.76 -6.32 3.12
N VAL A 120 6.87 -7.24 3.50
CA VAL A 120 6.26 -8.22 2.59
C VAL A 120 4.74 -8.20 2.72
N LYS A 121 4.04 -8.37 1.59
CA LYS A 121 2.59 -8.46 1.50
C LYS A 121 2.16 -9.25 0.27
N THR A 122 0.98 -9.85 0.33
CA THR A 122 0.26 -10.32 -0.86
C THR A 122 -0.85 -9.32 -1.17
N ARG A 123 -0.87 -8.81 -2.41
CA ARG A 123 -1.89 -7.90 -2.91
C ARG A 123 -2.91 -8.66 -3.76
N TYR A 124 -4.18 -8.42 -3.50
CA TYR A 124 -5.30 -8.89 -4.30
C TYR A 124 -5.99 -7.72 -4.97
N SER A 125 -6.52 -7.95 -6.18
CA SER A 125 -7.30 -6.95 -6.91
C SER A 125 -8.79 -7.30 -6.83
N VAL A 126 -9.61 -6.35 -6.41
CA VAL A 126 -11.07 -6.53 -6.24
C VAL A 126 -11.79 -5.42 -6.99
N TRP A 127 -12.88 -5.75 -7.69
CA TRP A 127 -13.77 -4.76 -8.26
C TRP A 127 -15.04 -4.67 -7.43
N ALA A 128 -15.29 -3.54 -6.80
CA ALA A 128 -16.45 -3.33 -5.94
C ALA A 128 -16.95 -1.90 -5.99
N GLY A 129 -18.27 -1.71 -6.01
CA GLY A 129 -18.88 -0.37 -6.00
C GLY A 129 -18.56 0.51 -7.20
N GLY A 130 -18.14 -0.09 -8.32
CA GLY A 130 -17.75 0.64 -9.53
C GLY A 130 -16.28 1.09 -9.55
N ASP A 131 -15.49 0.70 -8.53
CA ASP A 131 -14.06 1.02 -8.39
C ASP A 131 -13.19 -0.23 -8.31
N GLY A 132 -11.94 -0.08 -8.76
CA GLY A 132 -10.87 -1.05 -8.48
C GLY A 132 -10.29 -0.84 -7.08
N TRP A 133 -10.10 -1.95 -6.35
CA TRP A 133 -9.53 -1.96 -5.03
C TRP A 133 -8.30 -2.86 -5.00
N SER A 134 -7.25 -2.39 -4.35
CA SER A 134 -6.11 -3.20 -3.96
C SER A 134 -6.26 -3.59 -2.50
N VAL A 135 -6.21 -4.89 -2.18
CA VAL A 135 -6.26 -5.39 -0.80
C VAL A 135 -4.92 -6.04 -0.46
N ASP A 136 -4.20 -5.41 0.43
CA ASP A 136 -2.87 -5.82 0.89
C ASP A 136 -2.98 -6.63 2.19
N VAL A 137 -2.58 -7.89 2.16
CA VAL A 137 -2.45 -8.78 3.31
C VAL A 137 -0.97 -8.84 3.70
N PHE A 138 -0.63 -8.30 4.86
CA PHE A 138 0.76 -8.15 5.28
C PHE A 138 1.27 -9.37 6.03
N GLY A 139 2.55 -9.71 5.78
CA GLY A 139 3.30 -10.73 6.52
C GLY A 139 4.37 -10.15 7.44
N GLY A 140 5.07 -11.05 8.13
CA GLY A 140 6.17 -10.73 9.01
C GLY A 140 5.75 -9.81 10.17
N ALA A 141 6.57 -8.82 10.46
CA ALA A 141 6.34 -7.90 11.57
C ALA A 141 5.06 -7.03 11.43
N ASN A 142 4.45 -6.97 10.24
CA ASN A 142 3.19 -6.28 10.00
C ASN A 142 1.96 -7.20 10.06
N HIS A 143 2.14 -8.51 10.20
CA HIS A 143 1.01 -9.45 10.39
C HIS A 143 0.26 -9.12 11.70
N PRO A 144 -1.08 -9.21 11.78
CA PRO A 144 -2.06 -9.62 10.76
C PRO A 144 -2.74 -8.44 10.04
N LEU A 145 -2.05 -7.35 9.76
CA LEU A 145 -2.62 -6.17 9.12
C LEU A 145 -3.17 -6.50 7.72
N ILE A 146 -4.36 -5.97 7.41
CA ILE A 146 -4.95 -5.96 6.07
C ILE A 146 -5.41 -4.53 5.78
N ILE A 147 -5.01 -3.99 4.63
CA ILE A 147 -5.40 -2.66 4.17
C ILE A 147 -6.03 -2.78 2.78
N ALA A 148 -7.20 -2.15 2.59
CA ALA A 148 -7.78 -1.93 1.27
C ALA A 148 -7.51 -0.49 0.83
N GLU A 149 -7.09 -0.33 -0.42
CA GLU A 149 -6.80 0.95 -1.06
C GLU A 149 -7.68 1.10 -2.31
N CYS A 150 -8.33 2.26 -2.46
CA CYS A 150 -8.97 2.67 -3.69
C CYS A 150 -8.21 3.85 -4.25
N GLU A 151 -7.72 3.70 -5.48
CA GLU A 151 -6.95 4.71 -6.21
C GLU A 151 -7.70 5.10 -7.48
N ARG A 152 -7.68 6.40 -7.81
CA ARG A 152 -8.24 6.96 -9.05
C ARG A 152 -7.25 7.93 -9.69
N SER A 153 -7.47 8.26 -10.95
CA SER A 153 -6.71 9.31 -11.66
C SER A 153 -7.05 10.75 -11.21
N GLY A 154 -7.94 10.90 -10.25
CA GLY A 154 -8.38 12.16 -9.65
C GLY A 154 -8.94 11.94 -8.25
N PRO A 155 -9.47 12.98 -7.56
CA PRO A 155 -9.94 12.88 -6.19
C PRO A 155 -10.91 11.72 -5.96
N VAL A 156 -10.64 10.89 -4.94
CA VAL A 156 -11.47 9.73 -4.58
C VAL A 156 -12.62 10.17 -3.69
N THR A 157 -13.68 10.72 -4.31
CA THR A 157 -14.90 11.17 -3.63
C THR A 157 -16.07 10.25 -3.90
N ASP A 158 -17.14 10.34 -3.11
CA ASP A 158 -18.41 9.63 -3.29
C ASP A 158 -18.24 8.12 -3.42
N LEU A 159 -17.42 7.54 -2.55
CA LEU A 159 -16.98 6.15 -2.64
C LEU A 159 -18.06 5.16 -2.16
N GLN A 160 -18.26 4.10 -2.91
CA GLN A 160 -19.02 2.92 -2.50
C GLN A 160 -18.07 1.98 -1.73
N VAL A 161 -18.02 2.13 -0.41
CA VAL A 161 -17.05 1.44 0.45
C VAL A 161 -17.46 -0.02 0.65
N PRO A 162 -16.64 -1.00 0.27
CA PRO A 162 -16.93 -2.42 0.45
C PRO A 162 -17.22 -2.80 1.90
N ALA A 163 -18.09 -3.79 2.12
CA ALA A 163 -18.50 -4.23 3.45
C ALA A 163 -17.34 -4.71 4.32
N PHE A 164 -16.28 -5.25 3.74
CA PHE A 164 -15.08 -5.70 4.45
C PHE A 164 -14.21 -4.56 4.98
N CYS A 165 -14.40 -3.31 4.53
CA CYS A 165 -13.70 -2.13 5.04
C CYS A 165 -14.31 -1.69 6.37
N VAL A 166 -13.53 -1.65 7.45
CA VAL A 166 -14.01 -1.31 8.81
C VAL A 166 -13.99 0.19 9.07
N THR A 167 -12.84 0.81 8.93
CA THR A 167 -12.63 2.24 9.22
C THR A 167 -11.62 2.82 8.24
N GLU A 168 -11.72 4.12 7.99
CA GLU A 168 -10.81 4.81 7.08
C GLU A 168 -9.49 5.17 7.78
N LEU A 169 -8.39 5.00 7.04
CA LEU A 169 -7.00 5.20 7.47
C LEU A 169 -6.27 6.28 6.67
N THR A 170 -6.93 6.96 5.72
CA THR A 170 -6.30 7.84 4.72
C THR A 170 -5.30 8.83 5.29
N ASP A 171 -5.62 9.49 6.41
CA ASP A 171 -4.73 10.48 7.05
C ASP A 171 -3.92 9.92 8.22
N ASP A 172 -4.10 8.66 8.56
CA ASP A 172 -3.31 8.05 9.63
C ASP A 172 -1.96 7.58 9.10
N ARG A 173 -0.95 8.42 9.30
CA ARG A 173 0.40 8.17 8.81
C ARG A 173 1.02 6.87 9.32
N ARG A 174 0.53 6.31 10.44
CA ARG A 174 1.00 5.02 10.97
C ARG A 174 0.83 3.90 9.95
N PHE A 175 -0.20 4.00 9.08
CA PHE A 175 -0.57 3.00 8.08
C PHE A 175 0.02 3.25 6.69
N SER A 176 0.87 4.25 6.52
CA SER A 176 1.63 4.36 5.28
C SER A 176 2.66 3.24 5.18
N ASN A 177 2.92 2.74 3.96
CA ASN A 177 3.86 1.64 3.76
C ASN A 177 5.29 2.00 4.27
N GLU A 178 5.72 3.25 4.13
CA GLU A 178 7.01 3.74 4.66
C GLU A 178 7.07 3.74 6.19
N SER A 179 5.94 4.07 6.85
CA SER A 179 5.84 4.00 8.32
C SER A 179 5.80 2.57 8.81
N LEU A 180 5.04 1.69 8.14
CA LEU A 180 4.96 0.26 8.45
C LEU A 180 6.30 -0.47 8.26
N ALA A 181 7.12 -0.05 7.31
CA ALA A 181 8.47 -0.57 7.14
C ALA A 181 9.41 -0.13 8.27
N SER A 182 9.16 1.03 8.88
CA SER A 182 10.00 1.61 9.93
C SER A 182 9.53 1.25 11.35
N THR A 183 8.22 1.19 11.55
CA THR A 183 7.55 0.93 12.83
C THR A 183 6.42 -0.07 12.57
N PRO A 184 6.73 -1.36 12.52
CA PRO A 184 5.79 -2.40 12.14
C PRO A 184 4.55 -2.47 13.02
N TYR A 185 3.42 -2.83 12.40
CA TYR A 185 2.09 -2.91 13.00
C TYR A 185 2.04 -3.81 14.24
N GLY A 186 2.72 -4.94 14.24
CA GLY A 186 2.76 -5.88 15.35
C GLY A 186 3.22 -5.25 16.67
N GLY A 187 4.04 -4.19 16.62
CA GLY A 187 4.52 -3.48 17.81
C GLY A 187 3.49 -2.57 18.47
N TRP A 188 2.40 -2.19 17.79
CA TRP A 188 1.42 -1.22 18.29
C TRP A 188 -0.05 -1.59 18.02
N VAL A 189 -0.32 -2.77 17.43
CA VAL A 189 -1.67 -3.25 17.09
C VAL A 189 -2.63 -3.21 18.28
N SER A 190 -2.21 -3.67 19.46
CA SER A 190 -3.07 -3.70 20.65
C SER A 190 -3.52 -2.31 21.09
N ALA A 191 -2.63 -1.32 21.04
CA ALA A 191 -2.94 0.06 21.36
C ALA A 191 -3.91 0.67 20.34
N TYR A 192 -3.69 0.39 19.05
CA TYR A 192 -4.57 0.87 17.99
C TYR A 192 -5.98 0.25 18.06
N LEU A 193 -6.09 -1.05 18.32
CA LEU A 193 -7.39 -1.70 18.47
C LEU A 193 -8.16 -1.18 19.69
N ALA A 194 -7.49 -0.85 20.79
CA ALA A 194 -8.10 -0.21 21.94
C ALA A 194 -8.58 1.22 21.61
N GLU A 195 -7.79 1.99 20.84
CA GLU A 195 -8.19 3.31 20.34
C GLU A 195 -9.44 3.20 19.44
N LEU A 196 -9.45 2.27 18.48
CA LEU A 196 -10.56 2.03 17.58
C LEU A 196 -11.83 1.58 18.33
N ALA A 197 -11.69 0.72 19.33
CA ALA A 197 -12.82 0.29 20.17
C ALA A 197 -13.43 1.44 20.97
N ALA A 198 -12.60 2.39 21.43
CA ALA A 198 -13.05 3.56 22.19
C ALA A 198 -13.70 4.63 21.30
N THR A 199 -13.20 4.85 20.08
CA THR A 199 -13.66 5.91 19.17
C THR A 199 -14.72 5.44 18.17
N GLY A 200 -14.78 4.14 17.90
CA GLY A 200 -15.59 3.53 16.86
C GLY A 200 -15.04 3.73 15.44
N PRO A 201 -15.56 2.95 14.49
CA PRO A 201 -15.20 3.10 13.07
C PRO A 201 -15.71 4.41 12.49
N ARG A 202 -14.92 5.01 11.58
CA ARG A 202 -15.29 6.26 10.92
C ARG A 202 -14.92 6.25 9.43
N LEU A 203 -15.68 7.00 8.65
CA LEU A 203 -15.35 7.40 7.28
C LEU A 203 -15.24 8.92 7.26
N ARG A 204 -14.38 9.44 6.42
CA ARG A 204 -14.22 10.90 6.26
C ARG A 204 -15.43 11.50 5.54
N ALA A 205 -15.97 12.57 6.08
CA ALA A 205 -17.13 13.27 5.54
C ALA A 205 -16.75 14.30 4.45
N ASP A 206 -15.51 14.74 4.41
CA ASP A 206 -14.99 15.74 3.47
C ASP A 206 -14.66 15.17 2.07
N PHE A 207 -14.77 13.84 1.89
CA PHE A 207 -14.66 13.19 0.60
C PHE A 207 -16.02 12.86 -0.05
N GLY A 208 -17.01 13.73 0.14
CA GLY A 208 -18.33 13.61 -0.47
C GLY A 208 -19.25 12.58 0.22
N THR A 209 -20.27 12.12 -0.51
CA THR A 209 -21.29 11.19 0.00
C THR A 209 -20.80 9.76 -0.12
N ASN A 210 -20.18 9.26 0.96
CA ASN A 210 -19.77 7.85 0.99
C ASN A 210 -20.96 6.96 1.38
N ALA A 211 -21.11 5.81 0.70
CA ALA A 211 -22.07 4.79 1.05
C ALA A 211 -21.34 3.47 1.34
N ARG A 212 -21.86 2.66 2.30
CA ARG A 212 -21.35 1.32 2.52
C ARG A 212 -22.11 0.33 1.66
N LEU A 213 -21.38 -0.51 0.94
CA LEU A 213 -21.97 -1.68 0.29
C LEU A 213 -22.44 -2.66 1.36
N LEU A 214 -23.55 -3.34 1.09
CA LEU A 214 -23.99 -4.45 1.92
C LEU A 214 -23.08 -5.66 1.68
N PRO A 215 -22.89 -6.53 2.69
CA PRO A 215 -22.26 -7.83 2.47
C PRO A 215 -23.05 -8.65 1.44
N ASP A 216 -22.34 -9.36 0.58
CA ASP A 216 -22.92 -10.33 -0.35
C ASP A 216 -23.44 -11.58 0.39
#